data_2738c934dd9537758c376e1c95edb86b
#
_entry.id   2738c934dd9537758c376e1c95edb86b
#
_cell.length_a   1.000
_cell.length_b   1.000
_cell.length_c   1.000
_cell.angle_alpha   90.00
_cell.angle_beta   90.00
_cell.angle_gamma   90.00
#
_symmetry.space_group_name_H-M   'P 1'
#
loop_
_entity.id
_entity.type
_entity.pdbx_description
1 polymer ?
#
loop_
_entity_poly.entity_id
_entity_poly.type
_entity_poly.pdbx_seq_one_letter_code
_entity_poly.pdbx_strand_id
1 'polypeptide(L)'
;WVFNLLAKTQEGVFNILGVTSNERMEWVTVPILAHQAIGAMTVFVMMGLWMGRRHLAMVASLALRGGEYASATSADGSSASRSRRSTDEAQEIFTYRTAVLVLLGGTALMWWWLWQSGMPFWAVGILLFVAFVIFVGLTRMVTEGGFFITRAPMNPGNFMVSGFGAESLGVAGVTSLGYTFVWAGEMRIFVMAACANALKVAECIRGNRRPLLWAMLTAILISAVSSVWVELSLCYRNGGINLSSFYTGLVHYPFNFISRHVTNDTPVNWGGWLWTAYGGALMALLMAAKQRFVWWPIHPMSLPVSSMWMTDTIVLSVFISWMIKGVILKFGGPALYRKGKPLFIGLVVGQFVAMGFWVVVDYLTGMTDNVVYSL
;
A
#
# COMPACT_ATOMS: atom_id res chain seq x y z
N TRP A 1 5.50 -15.29 7.17
CA TRP A 1 6.65 -16.15 6.85
C TRP A 1 6.26 -17.37 6.00
N VAL A 2 5.12 -18.03 6.25
CA VAL A 2 4.68 -19.23 5.48
C VAL A 2 4.60 -18.94 3.98
N PHE A 3 3.89 -17.88 3.58
CA PHE A 3 3.76 -17.54 2.16
C PHE A 3 5.07 -17.10 1.52
N ASN A 4 5.97 -16.48 2.28
CA ASN A 4 7.30 -16.16 1.78
C ASN A 4 8.11 -17.45 1.50
N LEU A 5 8.08 -18.41 2.43
CA LEU A 5 8.72 -19.72 2.22
C LEU A 5 8.15 -20.44 0.99
N LEU A 6 6.82 -20.42 0.82
CA LEU A 6 6.18 -21.00 -0.37
C LEU A 6 6.59 -20.27 -1.65
N ALA A 7 6.66 -18.92 -1.64
CA ALA A 7 7.12 -18.14 -2.78
C ALA A 7 8.57 -18.47 -3.16
N LYS A 8 9.47 -18.60 -2.17
CA LYS A 8 10.87 -19.01 -2.40
C LYS A 8 11.00 -20.44 -2.92
N THR A 9 10.17 -21.34 -2.42
CA THR A 9 10.12 -22.72 -2.94
C THR A 9 9.65 -22.72 -4.39
N GLN A 10 8.62 -21.93 -4.72
CA GLN A 10 8.12 -21.77 -6.07
C GLN A 10 9.16 -21.14 -7.01
N GLU A 11 9.90 -20.13 -6.54
CA GLU A 11 11.03 -19.52 -7.25
C GLU A 11 12.11 -20.58 -7.58
N GLY A 12 12.48 -21.39 -6.59
CA GLY A 12 13.44 -22.49 -6.79
C GLY A 12 12.96 -23.50 -7.83
N VAL A 13 11.70 -23.90 -7.77
CA VAL A 13 11.10 -24.81 -8.75
C VAL A 13 11.10 -24.19 -10.17
N PHE A 14 10.75 -22.93 -10.31
CA PHE A 14 10.78 -22.24 -11.60
C PHE A 14 12.20 -22.17 -12.18
N ASN A 15 13.19 -21.90 -11.36
CA ASN A 15 14.59 -21.90 -11.79
C ASN A 15 15.05 -23.28 -12.28
N ILE A 16 14.66 -24.36 -11.57
CA ILE A 16 14.99 -25.74 -11.97
C ILE A 16 14.31 -26.12 -13.29
N LEU A 17 13.04 -25.70 -13.47
CA LEU A 17 12.25 -26.01 -14.66
C LEU A 17 12.55 -25.08 -15.84
N GLY A 18 13.42 -24.07 -15.67
CA GLY A 18 13.71 -23.08 -16.71
C GLY A 18 12.52 -22.17 -17.03
N VAL A 19 11.54 -22.05 -16.14
CA VAL A 19 10.38 -21.15 -16.33
C VAL A 19 10.82 -19.74 -15.99
N THR A 20 11.16 -18.97 -17.02
CA THR A 20 11.60 -17.58 -16.90
C THR A 20 10.61 -16.63 -17.55
N SER A 21 10.57 -15.40 -17.09
CA SER A 21 9.88 -14.29 -17.75
C SER A 21 10.92 -13.26 -18.18
N ASN A 22 10.83 -12.78 -19.40
CA ASN A 22 11.73 -11.76 -19.93
C ASN A 22 11.38 -10.34 -19.45
N GLU A 23 10.35 -10.21 -18.63
CA GLU A 23 9.97 -8.92 -18.04
C GLU A 23 10.99 -8.48 -16.98
N ARG A 24 11.32 -7.21 -17.00
CA ARG A 24 12.12 -6.59 -15.94
C ARG A 24 11.22 -5.73 -15.07
N MET A 25 10.99 -6.20 -13.88
CA MET A 25 10.25 -5.48 -12.84
C MET A 25 11.24 -5.08 -11.74
N GLU A 26 11.27 -3.81 -11.41
CA GLU A 26 12.37 -3.21 -10.64
C GLU A 26 12.46 -3.65 -9.18
N TRP A 27 11.39 -4.15 -8.61
CA TRP A 27 11.34 -4.39 -7.16
C TRP A 27 10.96 -5.81 -6.78
N VAL A 28 10.81 -6.66 -7.77
CA VAL A 28 10.41 -8.05 -7.61
C VAL A 28 11.47 -8.94 -8.21
N THR A 29 11.90 -9.93 -7.48
CA THR A 29 12.92 -10.89 -7.93
C THR A 29 12.43 -11.74 -9.13
N VAL A 30 11.14 -12.10 -9.12
CA VAL A 30 10.54 -12.96 -10.14
C VAL A 30 9.23 -12.34 -10.66
N PRO A 31 9.16 -11.90 -11.93
CA PRO A 31 7.98 -11.28 -12.51
C PRO A 31 6.70 -12.13 -12.40
N ILE A 32 6.82 -13.46 -12.53
CA ILE A 32 5.70 -14.39 -12.39
C ILE A 32 5.02 -14.25 -11.01
N LEU A 33 5.82 -14.15 -9.94
CA LEU A 33 5.30 -13.97 -8.60
C LEU A 33 4.64 -12.59 -8.40
N ALA A 34 5.11 -11.56 -9.13
CA ALA A 34 4.47 -10.26 -9.12
C ALA A 34 3.07 -10.31 -9.74
N HIS A 35 2.91 -11.02 -10.86
CA HIS A 35 1.61 -11.25 -11.47
C HIS A 35 0.65 -12.01 -10.54
N GLN A 36 1.12 -13.07 -9.88
CA GLN A 36 0.31 -13.77 -8.87
C GLN A 36 -0.09 -12.84 -7.72
N ALA A 37 0.84 -12.03 -7.25
CA ALA A 37 0.62 -11.13 -6.13
C ALA A 37 -0.39 -10.01 -6.45
N ILE A 38 -0.34 -9.40 -7.66
CA ILE A 38 -1.33 -8.38 -8.05
C ILE A 38 -2.72 -8.99 -8.25
N GLY A 39 -2.81 -10.20 -8.80
CA GLY A 39 -4.05 -10.95 -8.89
C GLY A 39 -4.65 -11.26 -7.52
N ALA A 40 -3.82 -11.74 -6.61
CA ALA A 40 -4.22 -11.97 -5.21
C ALA A 40 -4.67 -10.67 -4.52
N MET A 41 -3.94 -9.55 -4.72
CA MET A 41 -4.30 -8.23 -4.20
C MET A 41 -5.67 -7.77 -4.70
N THR A 42 -5.91 -7.93 -6.00
CA THR A 42 -7.19 -7.56 -6.63
C THR A 42 -8.36 -8.30 -6.00
N VAL A 43 -8.25 -9.62 -5.87
CA VAL A 43 -9.31 -10.43 -5.24
C VAL A 43 -9.48 -10.09 -3.74
N PHE A 44 -8.37 -9.86 -3.02
CA PHE A 44 -8.41 -9.44 -1.62
C PHE A 44 -9.20 -8.14 -1.42
N VAL A 45 -8.97 -7.14 -2.26
CA VAL A 45 -9.66 -5.86 -2.20
C VAL A 45 -11.11 -6.00 -2.64
N MET A 46 -11.36 -6.65 -3.78
CA MET A 46 -12.73 -6.84 -4.29
C MET A 46 -13.62 -7.61 -3.31
N MET A 47 -13.09 -8.66 -2.70
CA MET A 47 -13.82 -9.41 -1.67
C MET A 47 -14.07 -8.56 -0.42
N GLY A 48 -13.11 -7.71 -0.03
CA GLY A 48 -13.29 -6.76 1.07
C GLY A 48 -14.39 -5.75 0.79
N LEU A 49 -14.41 -5.17 -0.41
CA LEU A 49 -15.48 -4.27 -0.86
C LEU A 49 -16.85 -4.98 -0.92
N TRP A 50 -16.86 -6.22 -1.41
CA TRP A 50 -18.07 -7.04 -1.43
C TRP A 50 -18.62 -7.32 -0.04
N MET A 51 -17.76 -7.66 0.92
CA MET A 51 -18.17 -7.85 2.32
C MET A 51 -18.71 -6.56 2.94
N GLY A 52 -18.10 -5.41 2.60
CA GLY A 52 -18.50 -4.07 3.02
C GLY A 52 -19.66 -3.45 2.22
N ARG A 53 -20.23 -4.14 1.20
CA ARG A 53 -21.19 -3.56 0.26
C ARG A 53 -22.41 -2.90 0.90
N ARG A 54 -22.88 -3.43 2.04
CA ARG A 54 -24.03 -2.86 2.77
C ARG A 54 -23.67 -1.49 3.36
N HIS A 55 -22.48 -1.38 3.93
CA HIS A 55 -21.97 -0.12 4.46
C HIS A 55 -21.72 0.89 3.32
N LEU A 56 -21.09 0.47 2.22
CA LEU A 56 -20.87 1.32 1.06
C LEU A 56 -22.18 1.82 0.44
N ALA A 57 -23.17 0.95 0.33
CA ALA A 57 -24.51 1.35 -0.14
C ALA A 57 -25.17 2.37 0.81
N MET A 58 -25.02 2.20 2.12
CA MET A 58 -25.51 3.17 3.11
C MET A 58 -24.79 4.52 2.95
N VAL A 59 -23.46 4.53 2.85
CA VAL A 59 -22.68 5.75 2.63
C VAL A 59 -23.10 6.46 1.35
N ALA A 60 -23.25 5.72 0.24
CA ALA A 60 -23.72 6.26 -1.03
C ALA A 60 -25.13 6.86 -0.94
N SER A 61 -26.06 6.18 -0.25
CA SER A 61 -27.41 6.66 -0.04
C SER A 61 -27.47 7.95 0.80
N LEU A 62 -26.65 8.03 1.85
CA LEU A 62 -26.53 9.22 2.69
C LEU A 62 -25.89 10.40 1.94
N ALA A 63 -24.90 10.12 1.09
CA ALA A 63 -24.27 11.14 0.27
C ALA A 63 -25.24 11.75 -0.78
N LEU A 64 -26.11 10.92 -1.39
CA LEU A 64 -27.06 11.36 -2.43
C LEU A 64 -28.30 12.08 -1.86
N ARG A 65 -28.86 11.57 -0.76
CA ARG A 65 -30.13 12.07 -0.21
C ARG A 65 -29.99 13.25 0.74
N GLY A 66 -28.77 13.63 1.11
CA GLY A 66 -28.56 14.70 2.09
C GLY A 66 -29.19 14.37 3.46
N GLY A 67 -29.24 15.31 4.37
CA GLY A 67 -29.82 15.14 5.72
C GLY A 67 -31.33 14.81 5.80
N GLU A 68 -32.06 14.73 4.69
CA GLU A 68 -33.50 14.40 4.66
C GLU A 68 -33.84 12.96 5.08
N TYR A 69 -32.87 12.04 5.00
CA TYR A 69 -33.09 10.66 5.47
C TYR A 69 -33.24 10.56 7.00
N ALA A 70 -32.78 11.59 7.71
CA ALA A 70 -32.99 11.68 9.16
C ALA A 70 -34.46 11.94 9.52
N SER A 71 -35.24 12.57 8.65
CA SER A 71 -36.63 12.91 8.90
C SER A 71 -37.63 11.87 8.40
N ALA A 72 -37.35 11.18 7.28
CA ALA A 72 -38.30 10.26 6.65
C ALA A 72 -38.39 8.87 7.32
N THR A 73 -37.32 8.39 7.99
CA THR A 73 -37.37 7.10 8.72
C THR A 73 -37.90 7.25 10.14
N SER A 74 -38.49 8.39 10.46
CA SER A 74 -38.91 8.80 11.81
C SER A 74 -40.25 8.24 12.25
N ALA A 75 -40.91 7.47 11.42
CA ALA A 75 -42.23 6.93 11.79
C ALA A 75 -42.18 5.67 12.67
N ASP A 76 -41.03 4.95 12.71
CA ASP A 76 -41.00 3.64 13.40
C ASP A 76 -39.69 3.32 14.15
N GLY A 77 -38.88 4.27 14.49
CA GLY A 77 -37.58 4.05 15.13
C GLY A 77 -37.45 4.71 16.49
N SER A 78 -37.19 3.95 17.53
CA SER A 78 -36.95 4.44 18.90
C SER A 78 -35.91 5.58 18.94
N SER A 79 -36.17 6.58 19.76
CA SER A 79 -35.33 7.77 19.99
C SER A 79 -33.84 7.45 20.31
N ALA A 80 -33.57 6.25 20.84
CA ALA A 80 -32.22 5.77 21.16
C ALA A 80 -31.35 5.47 19.93
N SER A 81 -31.91 5.00 18.81
CA SER A 81 -31.17 4.72 17.58
C SER A 81 -30.80 6.01 16.84
N ARG A 82 -31.61 7.04 16.98
CA ARG A 82 -31.40 8.37 16.42
C ARG A 82 -30.27 9.11 17.15
N SER A 83 -30.23 9.05 18.48
CA SER A 83 -29.19 9.66 19.30
C SER A 83 -27.81 9.02 19.03
N ARG A 84 -27.71 7.73 18.85
CA ARG A 84 -26.45 7.06 18.49
C ARG A 84 -25.94 7.48 17.12
N ARG A 85 -26.80 7.54 16.08
CA ARG A 85 -26.40 7.93 14.73
C ARG A 85 -25.94 9.39 14.64
N SER A 86 -26.63 10.33 15.28
CA SER A 86 -26.22 11.74 15.32
C SER A 86 -24.92 11.94 16.09
N THR A 87 -24.66 11.11 17.09
CA THR A 87 -23.40 11.13 17.84
C THR A 87 -22.24 10.55 17.01
N ASP A 88 -22.50 9.51 16.21
CA ASP A 88 -21.49 8.92 15.34
C ASP A 88 -21.11 9.88 14.20
N GLU A 89 -22.08 10.54 13.53
CA GLU A 89 -21.78 11.56 12.52
C GLU A 89 -21.07 12.81 13.08
N ALA A 90 -21.38 13.21 14.33
CA ALA A 90 -20.69 14.32 14.98
C ALA A 90 -19.24 14.00 15.37
N GLN A 91 -18.89 12.73 15.48
CA GLN A 91 -17.54 12.26 15.76
C GLN A 91 -16.72 11.96 14.51
N GLU A 92 -17.36 11.90 13.33
CA GLU A 92 -16.69 11.72 12.04
C GLU A 92 -15.95 13.00 11.63
N ILE A 93 -14.80 12.83 10.96
CA ILE A 93 -13.97 13.93 10.48
C ILE A 93 -14.64 14.68 9.33
N PHE A 94 -15.28 13.92 8.44
CA PHE A 94 -16.03 14.42 7.27
C PHE A 94 -17.48 13.98 7.31
N THR A 95 -18.37 14.79 6.74
CA THR A 95 -19.69 14.28 6.36
C THR A 95 -19.55 13.29 5.21
N TYR A 96 -20.37 12.26 5.18
CA TYR A 96 -20.35 11.24 4.10
C TYR A 96 -20.49 11.88 2.70
N ARG A 97 -21.30 12.92 2.58
CA ARG A 97 -21.46 13.69 1.34
C ARG A 97 -20.16 14.33 0.89
N THR A 98 -19.46 15.02 1.80
CA THR A 98 -18.18 15.66 1.49
C THR A 98 -17.13 14.62 1.11
N ALA A 99 -17.04 13.49 1.84
CA ALA A 99 -16.09 12.42 1.54
C ALA A 99 -16.31 11.85 0.13
N VAL A 100 -17.55 11.55 -0.24
CA VAL A 100 -17.87 11.02 -1.57
C VAL A 100 -17.62 12.06 -2.67
N LEU A 101 -17.98 13.34 -2.46
CA LEU A 101 -17.70 14.39 -3.44
C LEU A 101 -16.20 14.63 -3.65
N VAL A 102 -15.40 14.63 -2.59
CA VAL A 102 -13.94 14.76 -2.67
C VAL A 102 -13.32 13.56 -3.37
N LEU A 103 -13.79 12.34 -3.08
CA LEU A 103 -13.31 11.13 -3.76
C LEU A 103 -13.62 11.17 -5.26
N LEU A 104 -14.86 11.45 -5.64
CA LEU A 104 -15.27 11.50 -7.03
C LEU A 104 -14.62 12.66 -7.77
N GLY A 105 -14.60 13.85 -7.18
CA GLY A 105 -13.97 15.04 -7.76
C GLY A 105 -12.45 14.86 -7.93
N GLY A 106 -11.78 14.30 -6.93
CA GLY A 106 -10.36 13.99 -7.01
C GLY A 106 -10.04 12.94 -8.08
N THR A 107 -10.86 11.88 -8.17
CA THR A 107 -10.71 10.85 -9.21
C THR A 107 -10.97 11.43 -10.60
N ALA A 108 -11.99 12.28 -10.77
CA ALA A 108 -12.28 12.94 -12.03
C ALA A 108 -11.16 13.91 -12.45
N LEU A 109 -10.58 14.64 -11.50
CA LEU A 109 -9.44 15.52 -11.74
C LEU A 109 -8.21 14.72 -12.18
N MET A 110 -7.89 13.61 -11.50
CA MET A 110 -6.78 12.73 -11.90
C MET A 110 -7.02 12.13 -13.28
N TRP A 111 -8.27 11.71 -13.56
CA TRP A 111 -8.64 11.19 -14.87
C TRP A 111 -8.42 12.22 -15.95
N TRP A 112 -8.94 13.42 -15.77
CA TRP A 112 -8.78 14.51 -16.72
C TRP A 112 -7.30 14.87 -16.95
N TRP A 113 -6.53 14.97 -15.88
CA TRP A 113 -5.10 15.29 -15.96
C TRP A 113 -4.29 14.24 -16.72
N LEU A 114 -4.49 12.94 -16.43
CA LEU A 114 -3.82 11.86 -17.12
C LEU A 114 -4.22 11.76 -18.59
N TRP A 115 -5.48 12.00 -18.89
CA TRP A 115 -5.95 12.07 -20.28
C TRP A 115 -5.30 13.22 -21.05
N GLN A 116 -5.22 14.40 -20.47
CA GLN A 116 -4.53 15.55 -21.06
C GLN A 116 -3.01 15.32 -21.23
N SER A 117 -2.40 14.47 -20.41
CA SER A 117 -0.99 14.07 -20.53
C SER A 117 -0.72 13.13 -21.72
N GLY A 118 -1.74 12.80 -22.50
CA GLY A 118 -1.61 11.96 -23.71
C GLY A 118 -1.91 10.48 -23.50
N MET A 119 -2.42 10.06 -22.33
CA MET A 119 -2.84 8.70 -22.10
C MET A 119 -4.18 8.40 -22.76
N PRO A 120 -4.38 7.25 -23.42
CA PRO A 120 -5.66 6.83 -23.95
C PRO A 120 -6.73 6.79 -22.86
N PHE A 121 -7.95 7.26 -23.18
CA PHE A 121 -9.04 7.38 -22.20
C PHE A 121 -9.35 6.08 -21.46
N TRP A 122 -9.35 4.94 -22.15
CA TRP A 122 -9.58 3.63 -21.56
C TRP A 122 -8.45 3.23 -20.61
N ALA A 123 -7.19 3.58 -20.97
CA ALA A 123 -6.00 3.24 -20.18
C ALA A 123 -5.97 3.97 -18.85
N VAL A 124 -6.44 5.23 -18.82
CA VAL A 124 -6.58 6.01 -17.57
C VAL A 124 -7.47 5.28 -16.57
N GLY A 125 -8.62 4.77 -17.03
CA GLY A 125 -9.57 4.07 -16.17
C GLY A 125 -8.97 2.82 -15.53
N ILE A 126 -8.27 2.02 -16.33
CA ILE A 126 -7.63 0.79 -15.83
C ILE A 126 -6.48 1.13 -14.90
N LEU A 127 -5.64 2.11 -15.25
CA LEU A 127 -4.54 2.57 -14.41
C LEU A 127 -5.03 3.02 -13.02
N LEU A 128 -6.05 3.88 -12.98
CA LEU A 128 -6.62 4.35 -11.72
C LEU A 128 -7.26 3.21 -10.93
N PHE A 129 -7.95 2.29 -11.59
CA PHE A 129 -8.50 1.10 -10.92
C PHE A 129 -7.40 0.27 -10.26
N VAL A 130 -6.33 -0.06 -10.98
CA VAL A 130 -5.20 -0.82 -10.44
C VAL A 130 -4.52 -0.06 -9.30
N ALA A 131 -4.31 1.24 -9.44
CA ALA A 131 -3.75 2.08 -8.39
C ALA A 131 -4.62 2.06 -7.13
N PHE A 132 -5.94 2.21 -7.25
CA PHE A 132 -6.86 2.12 -6.11
C PHE A 132 -6.86 0.74 -5.46
N VAL A 133 -6.82 -0.34 -6.24
CA VAL A 133 -6.69 -1.70 -5.71
C VAL A 133 -5.43 -1.82 -4.86
N ILE A 134 -4.30 -1.32 -5.34
CA ILE A 134 -3.04 -1.35 -4.61
C ILE A 134 -3.12 -0.49 -3.35
N PHE A 135 -3.58 0.75 -3.44
CA PHE A 135 -3.67 1.65 -2.28
C PHE A 135 -4.60 1.11 -1.19
N VAL A 136 -5.77 0.64 -1.55
CA VAL A 136 -6.72 0.04 -0.60
C VAL A 136 -6.15 -1.25 -0.02
N GLY A 137 -5.56 -2.11 -0.85
CA GLY A 137 -4.96 -3.37 -0.41
C GLY A 137 -3.83 -3.16 0.59
N LEU A 138 -2.88 -2.29 0.27
CA LEU A 138 -1.77 -1.96 1.18
C LEU A 138 -2.26 -1.29 2.46
N THR A 139 -3.23 -0.35 2.37
CA THR A 139 -3.82 0.28 3.56
C THR A 139 -4.44 -0.76 4.49
N ARG A 140 -5.18 -1.73 3.95
CA ARG A 140 -5.76 -2.82 4.76
C ARG A 140 -4.69 -3.71 5.37
N MET A 141 -3.61 -4.00 4.64
CA MET A 141 -2.49 -4.78 5.18
C MET A 141 -1.82 -4.07 6.35
N VAL A 142 -1.60 -2.76 6.24
CA VAL A 142 -1.00 -1.96 7.31
C VAL A 142 -1.93 -1.85 8.50
N THR A 143 -3.20 -1.53 8.30
CA THR A 143 -4.15 -1.24 9.39
C THR A 143 -4.74 -2.48 10.05
N GLU A 144 -5.08 -3.52 9.27
CA GLU A 144 -5.68 -4.76 9.77
C GLU A 144 -4.62 -5.81 10.11
N GLY A 145 -3.57 -5.92 9.28
CA GLY A 145 -2.49 -6.90 9.44
C GLY A 145 -1.37 -6.45 10.38
N GLY A 146 -1.30 -5.15 10.68
CA GLY A 146 -0.22 -4.60 11.49
C GLY A 146 1.14 -4.68 10.80
N PHE A 147 1.17 -4.70 9.47
CA PHE A 147 2.42 -4.64 8.73
C PHE A 147 3.03 -3.26 8.93
N PHE A 148 4.22 -3.24 9.49
CA PHE A 148 4.97 -2.02 9.75
C PHE A 148 5.41 -1.36 8.44
N ILE A 149 5.88 -2.16 7.48
CA ILE A 149 6.26 -1.72 6.15
C ILE A 149 5.86 -2.79 5.13
N THR A 150 5.31 -2.36 4.01
CA THR A 150 4.95 -3.25 2.91
C THR A 150 5.00 -2.49 1.60
N ARG A 151 5.18 -3.21 0.51
CA ARG A 151 5.31 -2.64 -0.82
C ARG A 151 4.32 -3.27 -1.79
N ALA A 152 3.97 -2.52 -2.84
CA ALA A 152 3.15 -3.06 -3.91
C ALA A 152 3.86 -4.20 -4.64
N PRO A 153 3.14 -5.27 -4.98
CA PRO A 153 3.71 -6.39 -5.73
C PRO A 153 4.15 -6.00 -7.13
N MET A 154 3.49 -5.03 -7.72
CA MET A 154 3.74 -4.51 -9.05
C MET A 154 3.29 -3.06 -9.12
N ASN A 155 4.02 -2.20 -9.82
CA ASN A 155 3.59 -0.84 -10.07
C ASN A 155 2.45 -0.80 -11.10
N PRO A 156 1.48 0.10 -10.98
CA PRO A 156 0.39 0.19 -11.95
C PRO A 156 0.88 0.39 -13.39
N GLY A 157 1.96 1.16 -13.59
CA GLY A 157 2.56 1.36 -14.91
C GLY A 157 3.10 0.08 -15.53
N ASN A 158 3.81 -0.75 -14.75
CA ASN A 158 4.30 -2.05 -15.20
C ASN A 158 3.13 -3.00 -15.54
N PHE A 159 2.06 -2.99 -14.73
CA PHE A 159 0.86 -3.77 -15.02
C PHE A 159 0.22 -3.35 -16.35
N MET A 160 0.14 -2.05 -16.64
CA MET A 160 -0.44 -1.54 -17.88
C MET A 160 0.35 -1.99 -19.11
N VAL A 161 1.68 -1.87 -19.08
CA VAL A 161 2.53 -2.28 -20.21
C VAL A 161 2.53 -3.79 -20.39
N SER A 162 2.67 -4.55 -19.31
CA SER A 162 2.63 -6.01 -19.35
C SER A 162 1.27 -6.54 -19.82
N GLY A 163 0.19 -5.97 -19.29
CA GLY A 163 -1.17 -6.44 -19.56
C GLY A 163 -1.73 -6.06 -20.93
N PHE A 164 -1.34 -4.91 -21.48
CA PHE A 164 -1.95 -4.35 -22.69
C PHE A 164 -0.95 -4.11 -23.82
N GLY A 165 0.35 -4.22 -23.55
CA GLY A 165 1.42 -3.93 -24.51
C GLY A 165 1.68 -2.44 -24.68
N ALA A 166 2.91 -2.09 -25.03
CA ALA A 166 3.30 -0.69 -25.24
C ALA A 166 2.67 -0.09 -26.50
N GLU A 167 2.46 -0.91 -27.54
CA GLU A 167 1.85 -0.48 -28.79
C GLU A 167 0.43 0.06 -28.60
N SER A 168 -0.41 -0.62 -27.81
CA SER A 168 -1.79 -0.20 -27.55
C SER A 168 -1.90 1.11 -26.79
N LEU A 169 -0.87 1.46 -26.02
CA LEU A 169 -0.77 2.70 -25.25
C LEU A 169 -0.22 3.85 -26.07
N GLY A 170 0.59 3.55 -27.09
CA GLY A 170 1.31 4.51 -27.91
C GLY A 170 2.43 5.24 -27.12
N VAL A 171 3.29 5.94 -27.86
CA VAL A 171 4.45 6.65 -27.28
C VAL A 171 4.02 7.67 -26.19
N ALA A 172 2.98 8.44 -26.45
CA ALA A 172 2.47 9.44 -25.50
C ALA A 172 1.91 8.77 -24.23
N GLY A 173 1.19 7.66 -24.38
CA GLY A 173 0.66 6.89 -23.24
C GLY A 173 1.78 6.28 -22.39
N VAL A 174 2.79 5.66 -23.00
CA VAL A 174 3.95 5.10 -22.29
C VAL A 174 4.74 6.20 -21.57
N THR A 175 4.91 7.37 -22.21
CA THR A 175 5.58 8.52 -21.58
C THR A 175 4.79 9.01 -20.37
N SER A 176 3.47 9.16 -20.51
CA SER A 176 2.58 9.53 -19.41
C SER A 176 2.63 8.50 -18.26
N LEU A 177 2.67 7.20 -18.57
CA LEU A 177 2.87 6.14 -17.56
C LEU A 177 4.18 6.30 -16.80
N GLY A 178 5.29 6.63 -17.47
CA GLY A 178 6.56 6.87 -16.80
C GLY A 178 6.46 7.98 -15.75
N TYR A 179 5.77 9.07 -16.05
CA TYR A 179 5.54 10.14 -15.07
C TYR A 179 4.65 9.74 -13.90
N THR A 180 3.81 8.70 -14.03
CA THR A 180 3.03 8.21 -12.89
C THR A 180 3.88 7.61 -11.78
N PHE A 181 5.14 7.25 -12.05
CA PHE A 181 6.06 6.75 -11.03
C PHE A 181 6.34 7.76 -9.90
N VAL A 182 6.11 9.04 -10.12
CA VAL A 182 6.22 10.08 -9.07
C VAL A 182 5.30 9.78 -7.88
N TRP A 183 4.09 9.26 -8.14
CA TRP A 183 3.11 8.95 -7.08
C TRP A 183 2.77 7.46 -6.97
N ALA A 184 3.12 6.64 -7.96
CA ALA A 184 2.80 5.24 -8.03
C ALA A 184 4.03 4.32 -8.15
N GLY A 185 5.24 4.86 -8.19
CA GLY A 185 6.47 4.08 -8.30
C GLY A 185 6.94 3.48 -6.99
N GLU A 186 6.97 4.31 -5.95
CA GLU A 186 7.41 3.90 -4.61
C GLU A 186 6.22 3.87 -3.66
N MET A 187 5.65 2.70 -3.45
CA MET A 187 4.43 2.52 -2.65
C MET A 187 4.69 1.96 -1.25
N ARG A 188 5.89 2.16 -0.69
CA ARG A 188 6.19 1.79 0.70
C ARG A 188 5.54 2.74 1.70
N ILE A 189 5.64 4.02 1.42
CA ILE A 189 5.21 5.11 2.29
C ILE A 189 4.19 5.93 1.51
N PHE A 190 2.92 5.69 1.73
CA PHE A 190 1.87 6.44 1.08
C PHE A 190 0.88 7.02 2.08
N VAL A 191 0.38 8.18 1.73
CA VAL A 191 -0.42 9.04 2.61
C VAL A 191 -1.67 8.33 3.15
N MET A 192 -2.33 7.49 2.34
CA MET A 192 -3.56 6.80 2.73
C MET A 192 -3.38 5.90 3.95
N ALA A 193 -2.28 5.11 4.01
CA ALA A 193 -2.02 4.24 5.16
C ALA A 193 -1.66 5.05 6.41
N ALA A 194 -0.86 6.13 6.25
CA ALA A 194 -0.52 7.02 7.36
C ALA A 194 -1.77 7.70 7.93
N CYS A 195 -2.65 8.21 7.07
CA CYS A 195 -3.93 8.80 7.49
C CYS A 195 -4.84 7.77 8.18
N ALA A 196 -4.92 6.54 7.66
CA ALA A 196 -5.73 5.49 8.28
C ALA A 196 -5.22 5.12 9.68
N ASN A 197 -3.90 5.05 9.89
CA ASN A 197 -3.31 4.86 11.21
C ASN A 197 -3.57 6.06 12.14
N ALA A 198 -3.47 7.30 11.64
CA ALA A 198 -3.79 8.49 12.41
C ALA A 198 -5.26 8.50 12.88
N LEU A 199 -6.18 8.09 11.99
CA LEU A 199 -7.60 7.92 12.33
C LEU A 199 -7.81 6.87 13.42
N LYS A 200 -7.06 5.76 13.36
CA LYS A 200 -7.13 4.71 14.38
C LYS A 200 -6.64 5.18 15.73
N VAL A 201 -5.56 5.95 15.77
CA VAL A 201 -5.08 6.58 17.01
C VAL A 201 -6.10 7.59 17.54
N ALA A 202 -6.76 8.34 16.66
CA ALA A 202 -7.79 9.30 17.04
C ALA A 202 -9.03 8.67 17.70
N GLU A 203 -9.29 7.37 17.48
CA GLU A 203 -10.36 6.66 18.22
C GLU A 203 -10.13 6.66 19.74
N CYS A 204 -8.87 6.77 20.18
CA CYS A 204 -8.52 6.86 21.60
C CYS A 204 -8.74 8.27 22.18
N ILE A 205 -8.93 9.28 21.33
CA ILE A 205 -9.14 10.67 21.74
C ILE A 205 -10.64 10.91 21.92
N ARG A 206 -11.02 11.32 23.13
CA ARG A 206 -12.41 11.72 23.43
C ARG A 206 -12.62 13.17 23.01
N GLY A 207 -13.64 13.43 22.18
CA GLY A 207 -14.02 14.78 21.78
C GLY A 207 -14.14 14.96 20.26
N ASN A 208 -14.15 16.23 19.81
CA ASN A 208 -14.29 16.58 18.41
C ASN A 208 -13.04 16.19 17.61
N ARG A 209 -13.19 15.34 16.59
CA ARG A 209 -12.10 14.86 15.73
C ARG A 209 -11.86 15.72 14.50
N ARG A 210 -12.71 16.70 14.22
CA ARG A 210 -12.56 17.58 13.03
C ARG A 210 -11.22 18.33 12.96
N PRO A 211 -10.61 18.80 14.07
CA PRO A 211 -9.29 19.43 14.01
C PRO A 211 -8.19 18.49 13.50
N LEU A 212 -8.35 17.16 13.64
CA LEU A 212 -7.39 16.17 13.14
C LEU A 212 -7.24 16.24 11.62
N LEU A 213 -8.32 16.58 10.89
CA LEU A 213 -8.24 16.78 9.45
C LEU A 213 -7.23 17.87 9.09
N TRP A 214 -7.37 19.04 9.74
CA TRP A 214 -6.46 20.15 9.48
C TRP A 214 -5.03 19.83 9.90
N ALA A 215 -4.86 19.10 11.00
CA ALA A 215 -3.55 18.60 11.41
C ALA A 215 -2.93 17.66 10.39
N MET A 216 -3.71 16.73 9.81
CA MET A 216 -3.21 15.84 8.74
C MET A 216 -2.88 16.62 7.47
N LEU A 217 -3.74 17.53 7.02
CA LEU A 217 -3.48 18.33 5.82
C LEU A 217 -2.26 19.24 5.98
N THR A 218 -2.13 19.90 7.13
CA THR A 218 -0.94 20.72 7.41
C THR A 218 0.33 19.88 7.52
N ALA A 219 0.28 18.70 8.11
CA ALA A 219 1.41 17.78 8.18
C ALA A 219 1.85 17.32 6.77
N ILE A 220 0.89 16.98 5.89
CA ILE A 220 1.18 16.61 4.49
C ILE A 220 1.84 17.77 3.76
N LEU A 221 1.29 18.98 3.88
CA LEU A 221 1.82 20.17 3.22
C LEU A 221 3.24 20.50 3.70
N ILE A 222 3.45 20.54 5.02
CA ILE A 222 4.76 20.80 5.61
C ILE A 222 5.77 19.73 5.16
N SER A 223 5.38 18.46 5.20
CA SER A 223 6.24 17.35 4.76
C SER A 223 6.63 17.49 3.28
N ALA A 224 5.67 17.80 2.40
CA ALA A 224 5.94 17.98 0.98
C ALA A 224 6.90 19.16 0.72
N VAL A 225 6.62 20.31 1.31
CA VAL A 225 7.46 21.52 1.13
C VAL A 225 8.86 21.31 1.72
N SER A 226 8.96 20.77 2.93
CA SER A 226 10.25 20.54 3.58
C SER A 226 11.10 19.49 2.85
N SER A 227 10.47 18.43 2.33
CA SER A 227 11.17 17.40 1.54
C SER A 227 11.80 18.00 0.28
N VAL A 228 11.01 18.73 -0.51
CA VAL A 228 11.51 19.39 -1.73
C VAL A 228 12.61 20.40 -1.40
N TRP A 229 12.43 21.18 -0.35
CA TRP A 229 13.43 22.15 0.10
C TRP A 229 14.77 21.49 0.48
N VAL A 230 14.71 20.43 1.28
CA VAL A 230 15.91 19.71 1.74
C VAL A 230 16.62 19.05 0.57
N GLU A 231 15.88 18.35 -0.30
CA GLU A 231 16.47 17.69 -1.49
C GLU A 231 17.15 18.68 -2.41
N LEU A 232 16.50 19.78 -2.78
CA LEU A 232 17.10 20.81 -3.61
C LEU A 232 18.32 21.44 -2.94
N SER A 233 18.24 21.73 -1.63
CA SER A 233 19.37 22.29 -0.90
C SER A 233 20.59 21.37 -0.89
N LEU A 234 20.38 20.05 -0.71
CA LEU A 234 21.44 19.05 -0.75
C LEU A 234 22.03 18.92 -2.16
N CYS A 235 21.19 18.90 -3.19
CA CYS A 235 21.62 18.82 -4.57
C CYS A 235 22.48 20.02 -4.98
N TYR A 236 22.05 21.24 -4.62
CA TYR A 236 22.80 22.46 -4.97
C TYR A 236 24.09 22.64 -4.18
N ARG A 237 24.14 22.15 -2.92
CA ARG A 237 25.35 22.28 -2.08
C ARG A 237 26.41 21.23 -2.38
N ASN A 238 26.00 19.98 -2.61
CA ASN A 238 26.90 18.83 -2.72
C ASN A 238 27.07 18.32 -4.16
N GLY A 239 26.22 18.76 -5.07
CA GLY A 239 26.09 18.19 -6.40
C GLY A 239 25.24 16.90 -6.40
N GLY A 240 24.19 16.82 -7.23
CA GLY A 240 23.29 15.68 -7.27
C GLY A 240 23.93 14.33 -7.56
N ILE A 241 25.06 14.32 -8.32
CA ILE A 241 25.82 13.12 -8.66
C ILE A 241 26.56 12.55 -7.44
N ASN A 242 26.93 13.40 -6.48
CA ASN A 242 27.67 13.02 -5.27
C ASN A 242 26.76 12.51 -4.15
N LEU A 243 25.45 12.57 -4.34
CA LEU A 243 24.49 11.99 -3.40
C LEU A 243 24.46 10.47 -3.52
N SER A 244 23.78 9.80 -2.59
CA SER A 244 23.73 8.34 -2.55
C SER A 244 23.26 7.73 -3.88
N SER A 245 23.73 6.52 -4.19
CA SER A 245 23.33 5.76 -5.38
C SER A 245 21.82 5.52 -5.47
N PHE A 246 21.14 5.48 -4.33
CA PHE A 246 19.68 5.38 -4.27
C PHE A 246 19.02 6.63 -4.87
N TYR A 247 19.50 7.82 -4.55
CA TYR A 247 19.00 9.08 -5.09
C TYR A 247 19.19 9.17 -6.61
N THR A 248 20.40 8.91 -7.09
CA THR A 248 20.69 8.94 -8.54
C THR A 248 19.95 7.86 -9.30
N GLY A 249 19.82 6.65 -8.74
CA GLY A 249 19.11 5.53 -9.37
C GLY A 249 17.62 5.76 -9.54
N LEU A 250 16.96 6.31 -8.52
CA LEU A 250 15.51 6.58 -8.58
C LEU A 250 15.13 7.64 -9.61
N VAL A 251 15.98 8.65 -9.81
CA VAL A 251 15.74 9.70 -10.82
C VAL A 251 15.73 9.11 -12.24
N HIS A 252 16.64 8.16 -12.52
CA HIS A 252 16.73 7.53 -13.85
C HIS A 252 15.60 6.51 -14.13
N TYR A 253 14.94 6.02 -13.09
CA TYR A 253 13.98 4.93 -13.22
C TYR A 253 12.81 5.22 -14.17
N PRO A 254 12.06 6.33 -14.06
CA PRO A 254 10.97 6.67 -14.97
C PRO A 254 11.45 6.79 -16.43
N PHE A 255 12.60 7.39 -16.63
CA PHE A 255 13.16 7.60 -17.98
C PHE A 255 13.64 6.30 -18.60
N ASN A 256 14.27 5.42 -17.81
CA ASN A 256 14.64 4.07 -18.27
C ASN A 256 13.41 3.22 -18.63
N PHE A 257 12.32 3.35 -17.87
CA PHE A 257 11.05 2.72 -18.18
C PHE A 257 10.51 3.21 -19.52
N ILE A 258 10.42 4.53 -19.72
CA ILE A 258 9.95 5.13 -20.97
C ILE A 258 10.83 4.68 -22.14
N SER A 259 12.15 4.87 -22.03
CA SER A 259 13.10 4.50 -23.10
C SER A 259 12.95 3.04 -23.49
N ARG A 260 12.89 2.13 -22.52
CA ARG A 260 12.78 0.69 -22.77
C ARG A 260 11.53 0.34 -23.57
N HIS A 261 10.37 0.88 -23.18
CA HIS A 261 9.10 0.50 -23.77
C HIS A 261 8.72 1.31 -25.03
N VAL A 262 9.43 2.41 -25.28
CA VAL A 262 9.29 3.18 -26.53
C VAL A 262 10.22 2.62 -27.61
N THR A 263 11.45 2.18 -27.22
CA THR A 263 12.44 1.69 -28.21
C THR A 263 12.30 0.19 -28.52
N ASN A 264 11.77 -0.60 -27.58
CA ASN A 264 11.57 -2.02 -27.78
C ASN A 264 10.09 -2.35 -27.90
N ASP A 265 9.78 -3.18 -28.87
CA ASP A 265 8.44 -3.74 -28.97
C ASP A 265 8.13 -4.59 -27.73
N THR A 266 7.07 -4.19 -27.02
CA THR A 266 6.64 -4.88 -25.80
C THR A 266 5.21 -5.38 -26.01
N PRO A 267 5.06 -6.64 -26.48
CA PRO A 267 3.75 -7.23 -26.72
C PRO A 267 3.02 -7.54 -25.41
N VAL A 268 1.73 -7.84 -25.52
CA VAL A 268 0.90 -8.29 -24.39
C VAL A 268 1.45 -9.59 -23.80
N ASN A 269 1.65 -9.61 -22.50
CA ASN A 269 2.08 -10.82 -21.77
C ASN A 269 0.88 -11.68 -21.34
N TRP A 270 0.44 -12.57 -22.22
CA TRP A 270 -0.62 -13.53 -21.92
C TRP A 270 -0.27 -14.49 -20.79
N GLY A 271 1.00 -14.86 -20.66
CA GLY A 271 1.49 -15.65 -19.53
C GLY A 271 1.30 -14.91 -18.21
N GLY A 272 1.57 -13.60 -18.17
CA GLY A 272 1.32 -12.73 -17.04
C GLY A 272 -0.15 -12.72 -16.63
N TRP A 273 -1.08 -12.66 -17.58
CA TRP A 273 -2.51 -12.77 -17.30
C TRP A 273 -2.91 -14.09 -16.66
N LEU A 274 -2.37 -15.22 -17.16
CA LEU A 274 -2.62 -16.54 -16.55
C LEU A 274 -2.13 -16.59 -15.09
N TRP A 275 -0.93 -16.06 -14.83
CA TRP A 275 -0.41 -16.01 -13.46
C TRP A 275 -1.18 -15.04 -12.56
N THR A 276 -1.70 -13.95 -13.10
CA THR A 276 -2.60 -13.03 -12.39
C THR A 276 -3.91 -13.73 -12.02
N ALA A 277 -4.50 -14.46 -12.95
CA ALA A 277 -5.70 -15.26 -12.69
C ALA A 277 -5.46 -16.36 -11.64
N TYR A 278 -4.33 -17.07 -11.72
CA TYR A 278 -3.93 -18.07 -10.74
C TYR A 278 -3.79 -17.47 -9.35
N GLY A 279 -3.09 -16.35 -9.20
CA GLY A 279 -2.95 -15.65 -7.91
C GLY A 279 -4.30 -15.21 -7.33
N GLY A 280 -5.19 -14.69 -8.19
CA GLY A 280 -6.55 -14.34 -7.80
C GLY A 280 -7.38 -15.57 -7.34
N ALA A 281 -7.33 -16.67 -8.07
CA ALA A 281 -8.00 -17.92 -7.72
C ALA A 281 -7.47 -18.48 -6.39
N LEU A 282 -6.15 -18.49 -6.20
CA LEU A 282 -5.52 -18.93 -4.96
C LEU A 282 -5.98 -18.08 -3.77
N MET A 283 -6.05 -16.76 -3.94
CA MET A 283 -6.54 -15.84 -2.92
C MET A 283 -8.00 -16.09 -2.57
N ALA A 284 -8.86 -16.27 -3.58
CA ALA A 284 -10.28 -16.59 -3.37
C ALA A 284 -10.44 -17.89 -2.59
N LEU A 285 -9.67 -18.91 -2.95
CA LEU A 285 -9.66 -20.21 -2.27
C LEU A 285 -9.23 -20.10 -0.80
N LEU A 286 -8.13 -19.36 -0.54
CA LEU A 286 -7.64 -19.14 0.82
C LEU A 286 -8.63 -18.36 1.68
N MET A 287 -9.28 -17.33 1.10
CA MET A 287 -10.32 -16.58 1.80
C MET A 287 -11.56 -17.43 2.08
N ALA A 288 -12.00 -18.26 1.13
CA ALA A 288 -13.10 -19.19 1.31
C ALA A 288 -12.76 -20.25 2.36
N ALA A 289 -11.55 -20.80 2.33
CA ALA A 289 -11.07 -21.76 3.33
C ALA A 289 -11.09 -21.15 4.74
N LYS A 290 -10.62 -19.91 4.89
CA LYS A 290 -10.65 -19.21 6.18
C LYS A 290 -12.07 -18.96 6.69
N GLN A 291 -13.03 -18.70 5.80
CA GLN A 291 -14.45 -18.52 6.19
C GLN A 291 -15.14 -19.85 6.53
N ARG A 292 -14.76 -20.93 5.86
CA ARG A 292 -15.38 -22.25 6.03
C ARG A 292 -14.80 -23.03 7.21
N PHE A 293 -13.48 -22.95 7.44
CA PHE A 293 -12.77 -23.75 8.43
C PHE A 293 -12.27 -22.89 9.58
N VAL A 294 -12.86 -23.05 10.77
CA VAL A 294 -12.49 -22.30 11.99
C VAL A 294 -11.04 -22.61 12.43
N TRP A 295 -10.56 -23.83 12.17
CA TRP A 295 -9.20 -24.27 12.51
C TRP A 295 -8.11 -23.79 11.53
N TRP A 296 -8.49 -23.11 10.43
CA TRP A 296 -7.54 -22.69 9.38
C TRP A 296 -6.52 -21.69 9.92
N PRO A 297 -5.20 -22.07 9.99
CA PRO A 297 -4.21 -21.28 10.72
C PRO A 297 -3.64 -20.14 9.88
N ILE A 298 -3.78 -20.20 8.54
CA ILE A 298 -3.09 -19.30 7.63
C ILE A 298 -4.01 -18.14 7.25
N HIS A 299 -3.53 -16.91 7.52
CA HIS A 299 -4.27 -15.72 7.10
C HIS A 299 -3.89 -15.34 5.67
N PRO A 300 -4.84 -15.21 4.71
CA PRO A 300 -4.54 -14.98 3.30
C PRO A 300 -3.89 -13.62 2.99
N MET A 301 -4.00 -12.64 3.89
CA MET A 301 -3.57 -11.25 3.72
C MET A 301 -2.09 -11.11 3.32
N SER A 302 -1.22 -12.02 3.72
CA SER A 302 0.22 -11.94 3.41
C SER A 302 0.59 -12.51 2.03
N LEU A 303 -0.32 -13.18 1.33
CA LEU A 303 -0.05 -13.72 0.01
C LEU A 303 0.37 -12.65 -1.01
N PRO A 304 -0.30 -11.49 -1.15
CA PRO A 304 0.07 -10.46 -2.13
C PRO A 304 1.44 -9.80 -1.91
N VAL A 305 2.01 -9.91 -0.71
CA VAL A 305 3.29 -9.28 -0.36
C VAL A 305 4.38 -10.29 -0.04
N SER A 306 4.10 -11.57 -0.21
CA SER A 306 4.99 -12.66 0.20
C SER A 306 6.29 -12.74 -0.59
N SER A 307 6.28 -12.34 -1.87
CA SER A 307 7.42 -12.41 -2.78
C SER A 307 8.22 -11.10 -2.87
N MET A 308 7.92 -10.15 -1.99
CA MET A 308 8.60 -8.86 -1.98
C MET A 308 9.97 -8.95 -1.31
N TRP A 309 10.95 -8.25 -1.87
CA TRP A 309 12.29 -8.08 -1.27
C TRP A 309 12.22 -7.66 0.20
N MET A 310 11.35 -6.75 0.56
CA MET A 310 11.18 -6.34 1.96
C MET A 310 10.70 -7.47 2.86
N THR A 311 9.84 -8.34 2.36
CA THR A 311 9.38 -9.50 3.11
C THR A 311 10.53 -10.49 3.31
N ASP A 312 11.39 -10.66 2.32
CA ASP A 312 12.59 -11.50 2.42
C ASP A 312 13.53 -11.04 3.54
N THR A 313 13.70 -9.72 3.69
CA THR A 313 14.57 -9.15 4.72
C THR A 313 14.05 -9.37 6.14
N ILE A 314 12.73 -9.31 6.34
CA ILE A 314 12.12 -9.39 7.67
C ILE A 314 11.59 -10.77 8.04
N VAL A 315 11.56 -11.72 7.10
CA VAL A 315 10.88 -13.02 7.29
C VAL A 315 11.41 -13.81 8.50
N LEU A 316 12.72 -13.80 8.70
CA LEU A 316 13.36 -14.49 9.83
C LEU A 316 12.95 -13.85 11.17
N SER A 317 12.97 -12.51 11.25
CA SER A 317 12.54 -11.77 12.44
C SER A 317 11.07 -12.03 12.77
N VAL A 318 10.22 -12.07 11.74
CA VAL A 318 8.78 -12.40 11.90
C VAL A 318 8.60 -13.85 12.38
N PHE A 319 9.37 -14.80 11.84
CA PHE A 319 9.32 -16.19 12.27
C PHE A 319 9.75 -16.35 13.74
N ILE A 320 10.87 -15.75 14.12
CA ILE A 320 11.37 -15.77 15.51
C ILE A 320 10.33 -15.13 16.45
N SER A 321 9.77 -13.98 16.08
CA SER A 321 8.74 -13.29 16.88
C SER A 321 7.48 -14.14 17.02
N TRP A 322 7.06 -14.84 15.98
CA TRP A 322 5.93 -15.77 16.01
C TRP A 322 6.21 -16.95 16.96
N MET A 323 7.39 -17.52 16.87
CA MET A 323 7.82 -18.63 17.73
C MET A 323 7.86 -18.22 19.20
N ILE A 324 8.51 -17.09 19.52
CA ILE A 324 8.57 -16.54 20.89
C ILE A 324 7.16 -16.27 21.42
N LYS A 325 6.32 -15.61 20.63
CA LYS A 325 4.92 -15.36 21.01
C LYS A 325 4.16 -16.65 21.28
N GLY A 326 4.36 -17.67 20.44
CA GLY A 326 3.72 -18.98 20.61
C GLY A 326 4.13 -19.65 21.93
N VAL A 327 5.43 -19.66 22.24
CA VAL A 327 5.98 -20.21 23.50
C VAL A 327 5.43 -19.43 24.71
N ILE A 328 5.50 -18.11 24.69
CA ILE A 328 5.00 -17.26 25.79
C ILE A 328 3.52 -17.50 26.05
N LEU A 329 2.68 -17.53 24.99
CA LEU A 329 1.25 -17.75 25.15
C LEU A 329 0.92 -19.15 25.64
N LYS A 330 1.66 -20.18 25.18
CA LYS A 330 1.44 -21.57 25.56
C LYS A 330 1.81 -21.87 27.02
N PHE A 331 2.95 -21.34 27.49
CA PHE A 331 3.50 -21.65 28.81
C PHE A 331 3.30 -20.54 29.85
N GLY A 332 3.28 -19.28 29.43
CA GLY A 332 3.15 -18.11 30.32
C GLY A 332 1.79 -17.44 30.31
N GLY A 333 0.94 -17.80 29.36
CA GLY A 333 -0.39 -17.24 29.22
C GLY A 333 -0.44 -15.75 28.84
N PRO A 334 -1.66 -15.16 28.75
CA PRO A 334 -1.85 -13.76 28.35
C PRO A 334 -1.23 -12.75 29.35
N ALA A 335 -1.05 -13.13 30.61
CA ALA A 335 -0.45 -12.27 31.63
C ALA A 335 1.03 -12.02 31.35
N LEU A 336 1.80 -13.09 31.08
CA LEU A 336 3.23 -12.99 30.74
C LEU A 336 3.42 -12.23 29.40
N TYR A 337 2.57 -12.50 28.43
CA TYR A 337 2.60 -11.78 27.16
C TYR A 337 2.41 -10.27 27.34
N ARG A 338 1.45 -9.84 28.18
CA ARG A 338 1.24 -8.41 28.49
C ARG A 338 2.43 -7.77 29.18
N LYS A 339 3.09 -8.48 30.10
CA LYS A 339 4.31 -8.01 30.77
C LYS A 339 5.51 -7.89 29.80
N GLY A 340 5.58 -8.75 28.79
CA GLY A 340 6.67 -8.74 27.80
C GLY A 340 6.54 -7.66 26.72
N LYS A 341 5.31 -7.14 26.46
CA LYS A 341 5.11 -6.11 25.42
C LYS A 341 6.02 -4.88 25.53
N PRO A 342 6.22 -4.27 26.72
CA PRO A 342 7.08 -3.10 26.86
C PRO A 342 8.52 -3.34 26.43
N LEU A 343 9.05 -4.56 26.62
CA LEU A 343 10.40 -4.93 26.17
C LEU A 343 10.53 -4.77 24.63
N PHE A 344 9.60 -5.33 23.88
CA PHE A 344 9.62 -5.23 22.42
C PHE A 344 9.40 -3.80 21.91
N ILE A 345 8.53 -3.04 22.57
CA ILE A 345 8.37 -1.62 22.27
C ILE A 345 9.66 -0.86 22.57
N GLY A 346 10.34 -1.18 23.69
CA GLY A 346 11.63 -0.62 24.05
C GLY A 346 12.72 -0.91 23.02
N LEU A 347 12.75 -2.13 22.44
CA LEU A 347 13.69 -2.48 21.37
C LEU A 347 13.45 -1.61 20.11
N VAL A 348 12.19 -1.40 19.73
CA VAL A 348 11.86 -0.53 18.59
C VAL A 348 12.31 0.91 18.84
N VAL A 349 11.96 1.47 20.01
CA VAL A 349 12.39 2.82 20.41
C VAL A 349 13.91 2.90 20.48
N GLY A 350 14.57 1.89 21.06
CA GLY A 350 16.02 1.83 21.18
C GLY A 350 16.72 1.85 19.83
N GLN A 351 16.15 1.16 18.82
CA GLN A 351 16.69 1.21 17.45
C GLN A 351 16.64 2.64 16.88
N PHE A 352 15.50 3.33 17.00
CA PHE A 352 15.40 4.71 16.50
C PHE A 352 16.33 5.67 17.25
N VAL A 353 16.48 5.50 18.57
CA VAL A 353 17.42 6.29 19.37
C VAL A 353 18.86 6.04 18.93
N ALA A 354 19.23 4.78 18.71
CA ALA A 354 20.58 4.42 18.23
C ALA A 354 20.84 5.02 16.83
N MET A 355 19.85 4.97 15.92
CA MET A 355 19.97 5.62 14.61
C MET A 355 20.19 7.13 14.75
N GLY A 356 19.41 7.81 15.57
CA GLY A 356 19.58 9.25 15.83
C GLY A 356 20.93 9.57 16.45
N PHE A 357 21.43 8.74 17.37
CA PHE A 357 22.74 8.88 17.96
C PHE A 357 23.86 8.78 16.90
N TRP A 358 23.82 7.79 16.03
CA TRP A 358 24.80 7.64 14.94
C TRP A 358 24.80 8.82 13.98
N VAL A 359 23.64 9.39 13.63
CA VAL A 359 23.57 10.61 12.79
C VAL A 359 24.33 11.77 13.45
N VAL A 360 24.22 11.92 14.78
CA VAL A 360 24.96 12.95 15.51
C VAL A 360 26.47 12.65 15.51
N VAL A 361 26.86 11.40 15.72
CA VAL A 361 28.28 10.99 15.67
C VAL A 361 28.88 11.26 14.31
N ASP A 362 28.20 10.88 13.22
CA ASP A 362 28.65 11.10 11.84
C ASP A 362 28.82 12.60 11.54
N TYR A 363 27.85 13.40 11.99
CA TYR A 363 27.94 14.86 11.84
C TYR A 363 29.15 15.46 12.58
N LEU A 364 29.45 14.99 13.79
CA LEU A 364 30.57 15.50 14.59
C LEU A 364 31.94 14.99 14.11
N THR A 365 32.00 13.77 13.60
CA THR A 365 33.24 13.13 13.18
C THR A 365 33.54 13.33 11.69
N GLY A 366 32.57 13.79 10.90
CA GLY A 366 32.68 13.88 9.44
C GLY A 366 32.79 12.53 8.74
N MET A 367 32.42 11.45 9.40
CA MET A 367 32.38 10.11 8.80
C MET A 367 31.28 10.03 7.74
N THR A 368 31.60 9.39 6.62
CA THR A 368 30.67 9.11 5.53
C THR A 368 30.53 7.60 5.36
N ASP A 369 29.45 7.16 4.75
CA ASP A 369 29.14 5.74 4.44
C ASP A 369 28.83 4.82 5.64
N ASN A 370 28.60 5.37 6.81
CA ASN A 370 28.01 4.62 7.91
C ASN A 370 26.54 4.33 7.62
N VAL A 371 26.27 3.19 7.03
CA VAL A 371 24.89 2.76 6.76
C VAL A 371 24.26 2.28 8.07
N VAL A 372 23.57 3.17 8.74
CA VAL A 372 22.61 2.75 9.76
C VAL A 372 21.42 2.14 9.02
N TYR A 373 21.18 0.85 9.23
CA TYR A 373 20.17 0.09 8.51
C TYR A 373 18.82 0.81 8.58
N SER A 374 18.44 1.46 7.48
CA SER A 374 17.09 1.97 7.26
C SER A 374 16.28 0.84 6.63
N LEU A 375 15.25 0.41 7.30
CA LEU A 375 14.27 -0.54 6.79
C LEU A 375 13.52 0.01 5.58
#